data_44b1cd3fa4678b95b664c8e63fce1bd6
#
_entry.id   44b1cd3fa4678b95b664c8e63fce1bd6
#
_cell.length_a   1.000
_cell.length_b   1.000
_cell.length_c   1.000
_cell.angle_alpha   90.00
_cell.angle_beta   90.00
_cell.angle_gamma   90.00
#
_symmetry.space_group_name_H-M   'P 1'
#
loop_
_entity.id
_entity.type
_entity.pdbx_description
1 polymer ?
#
loop_
_entity_poly.entity_id
_entity_poly.type
_entity_poly.pdbx_seq_one_letter_code
_entity_poly.pdbx_strand_id
1 'polypeptide(L)'
;EITTRLVGSEMCIRDSNYTYIYIMKNSAHILGLDLGTNSVGWALLNANQFRIAGNGSRIIPMTGDVMTDFAKGKLQSAASQRTAFRNVRKNIERVKQRRYRLLQVLHILGFLPQHFSQQIDFVNHRGHFIDEAEPLLPYRCDASGRHTFIFEESFREMLADFAIHQPQLVADGRKVPHDWTLFYLRKKALTQPVSREELAWIILNSVSYTHLRAHETRSNL
;
A
#
# COMPACT_ATOMS: atom_id res chain seq x y z
N GLU A 1 37.31 -22.77 8.37
CA GLU A 1 36.23 -21.82 8.79
C GLU A 1 36.07 -20.77 7.67
N ILE A 2 34.96 -20.84 6.98
CA ILE A 2 34.60 -19.87 5.92
C ILE A 2 33.84 -18.74 6.64
N THR A 3 34.55 -17.64 6.89
CA THR A 3 33.91 -16.42 7.34
C THR A 3 33.35 -15.66 6.13
N THR A 4 32.09 -15.92 5.76
CA THR A 4 31.33 -15.04 4.88
C THR A 4 30.91 -13.79 5.65
N ARG A 5 31.68 -12.74 5.56
CA ARG A 5 31.31 -11.43 6.06
C ARG A 5 30.41 -10.77 5.02
N LEU A 6 29.11 -10.91 5.15
CA LEU A 6 28.13 -10.07 4.48
C LEU A 6 28.25 -8.66 5.05
N VAL A 7 28.94 -7.80 4.35
CA VAL A 7 29.00 -6.38 4.66
C VAL A 7 27.68 -5.74 4.24
N GLY A 8 27.13 -4.95 5.15
CA GLY A 8 25.80 -4.37 5.10
C GLY A 8 25.49 -3.46 3.93
N SER A 9 24.26 -3.12 3.89
CA SER A 9 23.39 -2.50 2.90
C SER A 9 23.75 -1.10 2.41
N GLU A 10 24.99 -0.74 2.22
CA GLU A 10 25.38 0.54 1.61
C GLU A 10 26.51 0.33 0.59
N MET A 11 26.18 -0.34 -0.52
CA MET A 11 27.02 -0.23 -1.69
C MET A 11 26.35 0.69 -2.71
N CYS A 12 26.67 1.97 -2.62
CA CYS A 12 26.65 2.86 -3.76
C CYS A 12 27.60 2.26 -4.80
N ILE A 13 27.06 1.70 -5.87
CA ILE A 13 27.82 1.27 -7.04
C ILE A 13 28.27 2.55 -7.73
N ARG A 14 29.41 3.06 -7.31
CA ARG A 14 30.18 4.01 -8.09
C ARG A 14 31.21 3.22 -8.86
N ASP A 15 31.06 3.20 -10.17
CA ASP A 15 32.03 2.87 -11.20
C ASP A 15 33.41 2.36 -10.71
N SER A 16 33.48 1.07 -10.40
CA SER A 16 34.75 0.40 -10.30
C SER A 16 34.58 -1.07 -10.68
N ASN A 17 35.31 -1.50 -11.66
CA ASN A 17 35.44 -2.87 -12.08
C ASN A 17 35.91 -3.72 -10.89
N TYR A 18 34.97 -4.35 -10.17
CA TYR A 18 35.33 -5.30 -9.12
C TYR A 18 35.59 -6.66 -9.77
N THR A 19 36.85 -6.97 -9.95
CA THR A 19 37.28 -8.33 -10.25
C THR A 19 37.36 -9.12 -8.96
N TYR A 20 36.40 -9.99 -8.71
CA TYR A 20 36.45 -10.91 -7.58
C TYR A 20 37.38 -12.09 -7.93
N ILE A 21 38.53 -12.16 -7.30
CA ILE A 21 39.45 -13.28 -7.42
C ILE A 21 39.11 -14.27 -6.29
N TYR A 22 38.53 -15.41 -6.65
CA TYR A 22 38.34 -16.50 -5.73
C TYR A 22 39.56 -17.41 -5.72
N ILE A 23 40.37 -17.36 -4.65
CA ILE A 23 41.52 -18.24 -4.48
C ILE A 23 41.09 -19.44 -3.66
N MET A 24 40.91 -20.59 -4.31
CA MET A 24 40.78 -21.84 -3.58
C MET A 24 42.17 -22.25 -3.05
N LYS A 25 42.29 -22.37 -1.72
CA LYS A 25 43.49 -22.94 -1.08
C LYS A 25 43.70 -24.36 -1.65
N ASN A 26 44.81 -24.61 -2.25
CA ASN A 26 45.27 -25.87 -2.86
C ASN A 26 44.78 -26.20 -4.29
N SER A 27 44.19 -25.27 -5.04
CA SER A 27 43.95 -25.52 -6.47
C SER A 27 44.92 -24.68 -7.31
N ALA A 28 45.48 -25.34 -8.33
CA ALA A 28 46.34 -24.69 -9.33
C ALA A 28 45.57 -23.77 -10.29
N HIS A 29 44.30 -23.48 -10.00
CA HIS A 29 43.40 -22.72 -10.86
C HIS A 29 42.80 -21.55 -10.13
N ILE A 30 42.72 -20.40 -10.81
CA ILE A 30 42.10 -19.17 -10.34
C ILE A 30 40.91 -18.86 -11.26
N LEU A 31 39.69 -18.72 -10.69
CA LEU A 31 38.52 -18.31 -11.44
C LEU A 31 38.32 -16.80 -11.25
N GLY A 32 38.43 -16.05 -12.33
CA GLY A 32 38.03 -14.64 -12.40
C GLY A 32 36.62 -14.51 -12.93
N LEU A 33 35.80 -13.66 -12.29
CA LEU A 33 34.44 -13.34 -12.72
C LEU A 33 34.31 -11.83 -12.94
N ASP A 34 33.77 -11.46 -14.09
CA ASP A 34 33.37 -10.10 -14.41
C ASP A 34 31.82 -10.04 -14.45
N LEU A 35 31.24 -9.28 -13.54
CA LEU A 35 29.80 -9.18 -13.37
C LEU A 35 29.31 -7.86 -13.97
N GLY A 36 28.91 -7.92 -15.22
CA GLY A 36 28.22 -6.81 -15.88
C GLY A 36 26.72 -6.75 -15.55
N THR A 37 26.06 -5.70 -16.00
CA THR A 37 24.60 -5.49 -15.81
C THR A 37 23.76 -6.61 -16.46
N ASN A 38 24.21 -7.12 -17.61
CA ASN A 38 23.50 -8.14 -18.41
C ASN A 38 24.37 -9.30 -18.83
N SER A 39 25.61 -9.35 -18.35
CA SER A 39 26.54 -10.39 -18.72
C SER A 39 27.37 -10.83 -17.54
N VAL A 40 27.76 -12.08 -17.56
CA VAL A 40 28.76 -12.63 -16.64
C VAL A 40 29.90 -13.13 -17.49
N GLY A 41 31.02 -12.43 -17.41
CA GLY A 41 32.29 -12.89 -17.96
C GLY A 41 33.01 -13.81 -16.96
N TRP A 42 33.71 -14.84 -17.45
CA TRP A 42 34.51 -15.69 -16.60
C TRP A 42 35.79 -16.10 -17.31
N ALA A 43 36.85 -16.24 -16.55
CA ALA A 43 38.13 -16.78 -17.02
C ALA A 43 38.71 -17.70 -15.95
N LEU A 44 39.19 -18.86 -16.37
CA LEU A 44 39.88 -19.82 -15.53
C LEU A 44 41.39 -19.80 -15.88
N LEU A 45 42.19 -19.38 -14.93
CA LEU A 45 43.66 -19.29 -15.07
C LEU A 45 44.31 -20.49 -14.36
N ASN A 46 45.21 -21.16 -15.02
CA ASN A 46 46.10 -22.11 -14.37
C ASN A 46 47.29 -21.33 -13.76
N ALA A 47 47.31 -21.28 -12.41
CA ALA A 47 48.28 -20.50 -11.65
C ALA A 47 49.75 -21.02 -11.83
N ASN A 48 49.94 -22.30 -12.08
CA ASN A 48 51.26 -22.90 -12.23
C ASN A 48 51.87 -22.61 -13.59
N GLN A 49 51.05 -22.50 -14.63
CA GLN A 49 51.50 -22.31 -16.01
C GLN A 49 51.28 -20.87 -16.52
N PHE A 50 50.60 -20.02 -15.73
CA PHE A 50 50.16 -18.68 -16.14
C PHE A 50 49.42 -18.68 -17.49
N ARG A 51 48.61 -19.71 -17.72
CA ARG A 51 47.82 -19.88 -18.94
C ARG A 51 46.35 -19.87 -18.63
N ILE A 52 45.57 -19.24 -19.52
CA ILE A 52 44.11 -19.31 -19.46
C ILE A 52 43.69 -20.71 -19.88
N ALA A 53 43.08 -21.46 -18.96
CA ALA A 53 42.56 -22.80 -19.18
C ALA A 53 41.19 -22.78 -19.88
N GLY A 54 40.43 -21.70 -19.67
CA GLY A 54 39.15 -21.49 -20.33
C GLY A 54 38.63 -20.08 -20.06
N ASN A 55 37.83 -19.55 -20.95
CA ASN A 55 37.15 -18.30 -20.80
C ASN A 55 35.78 -18.33 -21.49
N GLY A 56 34.91 -17.44 -21.12
CA GLY A 56 33.62 -17.31 -21.76
C GLY A 56 32.79 -16.17 -21.17
N SER A 57 31.70 -15.90 -21.82
CA SER A 57 30.72 -14.96 -21.31
C SER A 57 29.31 -15.50 -21.48
N ARG A 58 28.45 -15.24 -20.51
CA ARG A 58 27.02 -15.50 -20.61
C ARG A 58 26.29 -14.18 -20.64
N ILE A 59 25.60 -13.92 -21.74
CA ILE A 59 24.75 -12.74 -21.89
C ILE A 59 23.37 -13.14 -21.47
N ILE A 60 22.74 -12.32 -20.59
CA ILE A 60 21.36 -12.43 -20.19
C ILE A 60 20.57 -11.51 -21.10
N PRO A 61 19.72 -12.05 -21.99
CA PRO A 61 18.99 -11.22 -22.94
C PRO A 61 18.08 -10.24 -22.20
N MET A 62 18.15 -8.98 -22.58
CA MET A 62 17.19 -7.96 -22.14
C MET A 62 15.91 -8.07 -22.97
N THR A 63 14.77 -7.89 -22.33
CA THR A 63 13.49 -7.68 -23.04
C THR A 63 13.52 -6.32 -23.74
N GLY A 64 12.75 -6.18 -24.83
CA GLY A 64 12.70 -4.93 -25.62
C GLY A 64 12.39 -3.69 -24.78
N ASP A 65 11.52 -3.80 -23.78
CA ASP A 65 11.16 -2.73 -22.86
C ASP A 65 12.35 -2.28 -22.00
N VAL A 66 13.12 -3.23 -21.48
CA VAL A 66 14.33 -2.95 -20.68
C VAL A 66 15.41 -2.30 -21.56
N MET A 67 15.50 -2.68 -22.82
CA MET A 67 16.44 -2.11 -23.76
C MET A 67 16.10 -0.66 -24.12
N THR A 68 14.81 -0.36 -24.31
CA THR A 68 14.32 1.01 -24.54
C THR A 68 14.48 1.92 -23.32
N ASP A 69 14.26 1.39 -22.12
CA ASP A 69 14.46 2.13 -20.87
C ASP A 69 15.95 2.41 -20.62
N PHE A 70 16.80 1.44 -20.96
CA PHE A 70 18.26 1.61 -20.90
C PHE A 70 18.75 2.70 -21.88
N ALA A 71 18.24 2.68 -23.11
CA ALA A 71 18.56 3.71 -24.11
C ALA A 71 18.11 5.12 -23.69
N LYS A 72 17.05 5.22 -22.88
CA LYS A 72 16.54 6.47 -22.29
C LYS A 72 17.25 6.87 -20.98
N GLY A 73 18.24 6.12 -20.55
CA GLY A 73 18.94 6.35 -19.28
C GLY A 73 18.12 5.96 -18.02
N LYS A 74 17.00 5.25 -18.17
CA LYS A 74 16.16 4.78 -17.07
C LYS A 74 16.61 3.38 -16.64
N LEU A 75 17.60 3.31 -15.79
CA LEU A 75 18.09 2.05 -15.22
C LEU A 75 17.16 1.57 -14.10
N GLN A 76 16.12 0.82 -14.45
CA GLN A 76 15.33 0.09 -13.45
C GLN A 76 15.76 -1.37 -13.42
N SER A 77 16.37 -1.79 -12.32
CA SER A 77 16.68 -3.21 -12.12
C SER A 77 15.38 -4.02 -11.90
N ALA A 78 15.39 -5.29 -12.32
CA ALA A 78 14.27 -6.21 -12.03
C ALA A 78 14.00 -6.34 -10.53
N ALA A 79 15.01 -6.13 -9.68
CA ALA A 79 14.86 -6.07 -8.24
C ALA A 79 14.09 -4.82 -7.78
N SER A 80 14.28 -3.66 -8.41
CA SER A 80 13.55 -2.43 -8.13
C SER A 80 12.06 -2.59 -8.41
N GLN A 81 11.70 -3.14 -9.55
CA GLN A 81 10.29 -3.41 -9.89
C GLN A 81 9.64 -4.37 -8.89
N ARG A 82 10.30 -5.48 -8.56
CA ARG A 82 9.80 -6.44 -7.56
C ARG A 82 9.63 -5.80 -6.19
N THR A 83 10.55 -4.91 -5.80
CA THR A 83 10.46 -4.16 -4.54
C THR A 83 9.29 -3.18 -4.55
N ALA A 84 9.04 -2.49 -5.67
CA ALA A 84 7.89 -1.61 -5.82
C ALA A 84 6.57 -2.38 -5.64
N PHE A 85 6.38 -3.50 -6.35
CA PHE A 85 5.19 -4.34 -6.19
C PHE A 85 5.04 -4.93 -4.78
N ARG A 86 6.16 -5.33 -4.14
CA ARG A 86 6.15 -5.78 -2.75
C ARG A 86 5.67 -4.69 -1.79
N ASN A 87 6.14 -3.45 -1.98
CA ASN A 87 5.76 -2.33 -1.15
C ASN A 87 4.28 -1.97 -1.31
N VAL A 88 3.76 -2.01 -2.54
CA VAL A 88 2.32 -1.82 -2.80
C VAL A 88 1.49 -2.88 -2.06
N ARG A 89 1.83 -4.16 -2.19
CA ARG A 89 1.12 -5.24 -1.48
C ARG A 89 1.17 -5.06 0.05
N LYS A 90 2.35 -4.74 0.61
CA LYS A 90 2.50 -4.48 2.05
C LYS A 90 1.65 -3.29 2.51
N ASN A 91 1.56 -2.24 1.71
CA ASN A 91 0.76 -1.07 2.06
C ASN A 91 -0.75 -1.42 2.05
N ILE A 92 -1.22 -2.13 1.03
CA ILE A 92 -2.62 -2.60 0.96
C ILE A 92 -2.95 -3.46 2.17
N GLU A 93 -2.08 -4.42 2.50
CA GLU A 93 -2.28 -5.30 3.66
C GLU A 93 -2.31 -4.53 4.98
N ARG A 94 -1.41 -3.57 5.17
CA ARG A 94 -1.41 -2.70 6.36
C ARG A 94 -2.71 -1.92 6.52
N VAL A 95 -3.28 -1.42 5.41
CA VAL A 95 -4.55 -0.68 5.44
C VAL A 95 -5.69 -1.60 5.84
N LYS A 96 -5.77 -2.79 5.23
CA LYS A 96 -6.76 -3.81 5.60
C LYS A 96 -6.67 -4.16 7.09
N GLN A 97 -5.47 -4.45 7.59
CA GLN A 97 -5.27 -4.80 9.00
C GLN A 97 -5.64 -3.66 9.95
N ARG A 98 -5.32 -2.41 9.63
CA ARG A 98 -5.72 -1.25 10.43
C ARG A 98 -7.22 -1.13 10.49
N ARG A 99 -7.90 -1.31 9.35
CA ARG A 99 -9.37 -1.26 9.28
C ARG A 99 -10.01 -2.36 10.13
N TYR A 100 -9.55 -3.61 10.00
CA TYR A 100 -10.08 -4.72 10.80
C TYR A 100 -9.87 -4.52 12.30
N ARG A 101 -8.69 -4.08 12.71
CA ARG A 101 -8.42 -3.77 14.12
C ARG A 101 -9.29 -2.64 14.64
N LEU A 102 -9.51 -1.61 13.82
CA LEU A 102 -10.40 -0.51 14.18
C LEU A 102 -11.84 -0.99 14.35
N LEU A 103 -12.36 -1.82 13.44
CA LEU A 103 -13.69 -2.42 13.56
C LEU A 103 -13.84 -3.21 14.85
N GLN A 104 -12.83 -4.02 15.22
CA GLN A 104 -12.82 -4.75 16.47
C GLN A 104 -12.88 -3.82 17.70
N VAL A 105 -12.07 -2.76 17.71
CA VAL A 105 -12.08 -1.80 18.83
C VAL A 105 -13.42 -1.09 18.93
N LEU A 106 -13.98 -0.60 17.82
CA LEU A 106 -15.29 0.07 17.81
C LEU A 106 -16.42 -0.86 18.22
N HIS A 107 -16.33 -2.15 17.86
CA HIS A 107 -17.30 -3.16 18.31
C HIS A 107 -17.24 -3.38 19.83
N ILE A 108 -16.03 -3.57 20.39
CA ILE A 108 -15.85 -3.78 21.83
C ILE A 108 -16.32 -2.56 22.63
N LEU A 109 -16.11 -1.36 22.11
CA LEU A 109 -16.57 -0.12 22.74
C LEU A 109 -18.08 0.15 22.56
N GLY A 110 -18.77 -0.66 21.76
CA GLY A 110 -20.20 -0.47 21.45
C GLY A 110 -20.48 0.80 20.65
N PHE A 111 -19.59 1.19 19.76
CA PHE A 111 -19.73 2.38 18.92
C PHE A 111 -20.37 2.07 17.57
N LEU A 112 -20.34 0.81 17.15
CA LEU A 112 -20.93 0.39 15.87
C LEU A 112 -22.45 0.24 15.98
N PRO A 113 -23.23 0.73 15.00
CA PRO A 113 -24.65 0.45 14.91
C PRO A 113 -24.92 -1.05 14.87
N GLN A 114 -26.00 -1.49 15.50
CA GLN A 114 -26.32 -2.90 15.65
C GLN A 114 -26.42 -3.65 14.31
N HIS A 115 -27.09 -3.05 13.32
CA HIS A 115 -27.26 -3.63 11.98
C HIS A 115 -25.92 -3.84 11.25
N PHE A 116 -24.93 -2.98 11.51
CA PHE A 116 -23.58 -3.08 10.92
C PHE A 116 -22.72 -4.08 11.69
N SER A 117 -22.79 -4.05 13.01
CA SER A 117 -22.02 -4.94 13.89
C SER A 117 -22.37 -6.41 13.70
N GLN A 118 -23.64 -6.72 13.46
CA GLN A 118 -24.13 -8.09 13.24
C GLN A 118 -23.61 -8.74 11.94
N GLN A 119 -23.14 -7.94 10.99
CA GLN A 119 -22.62 -8.43 9.71
C GLN A 119 -21.10 -8.68 9.73
N ILE A 120 -20.46 -8.50 10.88
CA ILE A 120 -19.02 -8.70 11.03
C ILE A 120 -18.77 -9.99 11.81
N ASP A 121 -17.95 -10.89 11.25
CA ASP A 121 -17.49 -12.08 11.95
C ASP A 121 -16.25 -11.76 12.78
N PHE A 122 -16.40 -11.58 14.07
CA PHE A 122 -15.31 -11.35 15.00
C PHE A 122 -14.68 -12.63 15.54
N VAL A 123 -15.37 -13.78 15.42
CA VAL A 123 -14.95 -15.04 16.03
C VAL A 123 -14.00 -15.81 15.10
N ASN A 124 -14.44 -16.08 13.87
CA ASN A 124 -13.71 -16.93 12.94
C ASN A 124 -12.79 -16.13 12.02
N HIS A 125 -13.22 -14.96 11.55
CA HIS A 125 -12.54 -14.18 10.52
C HIS A 125 -12.04 -12.82 10.99
N ARG A 126 -11.90 -12.59 12.27
CA ARG A 126 -11.24 -11.41 12.89
C ARG A 126 -11.64 -10.05 12.31
N GLY A 127 -12.93 -9.82 12.11
CA GLY A 127 -13.47 -8.54 11.65
C GLY A 127 -13.68 -8.44 10.15
N HIS A 128 -13.70 -9.55 9.44
CA HIS A 128 -14.24 -9.61 8.07
C HIS A 128 -15.76 -9.60 8.10
N PHE A 129 -16.37 -9.14 7.01
CA PHE A 129 -17.81 -9.22 6.86
C PHE A 129 -18.22 -10.65 6.51
N ILE A 130 -19.43 -11.05 6.97
CA ILE A 130 -19.98 -12.38 6.71
C ILE A 130 -20.29 -12.51 5.22
N ASP A 131 -20.86 -11.45 4.63
CA ASP A 131 -21.11 -11.36 3.19
C ASP A 131 -19.91 -10.74 2.48
N GLU A 132 -19.73 -11.05 1.18
CA GLU A 132 -18.68 -10.47 0.36
C GLU A 132 -18.81 -8.94 0.21
N ALA A 133 -20.05 -8.44 0.22
CA ALA A 133 -20.35 -7.02 0.11
C ALA A 133 -20.28 -6.35 1.48
N GLU A 134 -19.43 -5.31 1.59
CA GLU A 134 -19.37 -4.50 2.81
C GLU A 134 -20.66 -3.69 2.99
N PRO A 135 -21.36 -3.81 4.13
CA PRO A 135 -22.54 -3.00 4.41
C PRO A 135 -22.17 -1.52 4.59
N LEU A 136 -23.08 -0.64 4.23
CA LEU A 136 -22.92 0.79 4.45
C LEU A 136 -23.31 1.13 5.89
N LEU A 137 -22.35 1.63 6.69
CA LEU A 137 -22.59 1.98 8.09
C LEU A 137 -23.75 2.98 8.26
N PRO A 138 -23.88 4.08 7.47
CA PRO A 138 -24.94 5.05 7.66
C PRO A 138 -26.32 4.60 7.13
N TYR A 139 -26.42 3.43 6.53
CA TYR A 139 -27.68 2.93 5.98
C TYR A 139 -28.06 1.58 6.57
N ARG A 140 -29.27 1.51 7.10
CA ARG A 140 -29.87 0.25 7.53
C ARG A 140 -30.75 -0.29 6.40
N CYS A 141 -30.57 -1.55 6.05
CA CYS A 141 -31.41 -2.25 5.10
C CYS A 141 -32.57 -2.91 5.85
N ASP A 142 -33.80 -2.59 5.47
CA ASP A 142 -35.00 -3.24 6.00
C ASP A 142 -35.27 -4.56 5.29
N ALA A 143 -36.17 -5.38 5.86
CA ALA A 143 -36.57 -6.67 5.26
C ALA A 143 -37.11 -6.56 3.81
N SER A 144 -37.55 -5.37 3.41
CA SER A 144 -38.02 -5.06 2.05
C SER A 144 -36.92 -4.65 1.09
N GLY A 145 -35.63 -4.63 1.52
CA GLY A 145 -34.49 -4.19 0.71
C GLY A 145 -34.35 -2.67 0.59
N ARG A 146 -35.12 -1.90 1.36
CA ARG A 146 -35.03 -0.44 1.35
C ARG A 146 -33.92 0.03 2.30
N HIS A 147 -33.06 0.89 1.79
CA HIS A 147 -32.02 1.53 2.59
C HIS A 147 -32.53 2.79 3.27
N THR A 148 -32.50 2.81 4.61
CA THR A 148 -32.89 3.96 5.44
C THR A 148 -31.63 4.58 6.03
N PHE A 149 -31.47 5.89 5.88
CA PHE A 149 -30.36 6.63 6.48
C PHE A 149 -30.56 6.77 7.99
N ILE A 150 -29.58 6.42 8.80
CA ILE A 150 -29.76 6.38 10.27
C ILE A 150 -29.44 7.72 10.96
N PHE A 151 -28.74 8.65 10.31
CA PHE A 151 -28.33 9.94 10.86
C PHE A 151 -29.19 11.11 10.32
N GLU A 152 -30.51 10.90 10.22
CA GLU A 152 -31.46 11.88 9.71
C GLU A 152 -31.47 13.18 10.52
N GLU A 153 -31.27 13.11 11.83
CA GLU A 153 -31.24 14.29 12.70
C GLU A 153 -30.05 15.18 12.37
N SER A 154 -28.87 14.60 12.30
CA SER A 154 -27.65 15.32 11.91
C SER A 154 -27.67 15.82 10.48
N PHE A 155 -28.39 15.13 9.58
CA PHE A 155 -28.61 15.61 8.23
C PHE A 155 -29.49 16.87 8.22
N ARG A 156 -30.58 16.91 9.04
CA ARG A 156 -31.41 18.11 9.17
C ARG A 156 -30.65 19.28 9.80
N GLU A 157 -29.82 19.01 10.82
CA GLU A 157 -28.95 20.04 11.40
C GLU A 157 -27.98 20.62 10.34
N MET A 158 -27.39 19.76 9.51
CA MET A 158 -26.52 20.16 8.40
C MET A 158 -27.26 21.06 7.41
N LEU A 159 -28.49 20.70 7.03
CA LEU A 159 -29.30 21.51 6.12
C LEU A 159 -29.63 22.88 6.73
N ALA A 160 -29.89 22.94 8.03
CA ALA A 160 -30.11 24.20 8.75
C ALA A 160 -28.83 25.07 8.78
N ASP A 161 -27.66 24.48 9.03
CA ASP A 161 -26.38 25.18 8.97
C ASP A 161 -26.10 25.71 7.56
N PHE A 162 -26.40 24.95 6.52
CA PHE A 162 -26.24 25.38 5.14
C PHE A 162 -27.21 26.50 4.74
N ALA A 163 -28.45 26.44 5.23
CA ALA A 163 -29.43 27.50 4.99
C ALA A 163 -28.95 28.86 5.51
N ILE A 164 -28.20 28.87 6.62
CA ILE A 164 -27.64 30.09 7.23
C ILE A 164 -26.34 30.52 6.52
N HIS A 165 -25.40 29.59 6.30
CA HIS A 165 -24.05 29.97 5.88
C HIS A 165 -23.83 29.85 4.37
N GLN A 166 -24.55 28.96 3.68
CA GLN A 166 -24.40 28.68 2.26
C GLN A 166 -25.76 28.39 1.59
N PRO A 167 -26.70 29.36 1.56
CA PRO A 167 -28.06 29.16 1.09
C PRO A 167 -28.14 28.65 -0.35
N GLN A 168 -27.14 28.95 -1.17
CA GLN A 168 -27.05 28.48 -2.56
C GLN A 168 -26.96 26.96 -2.71
N LEU A 169 -26.52 26.22 -1.68
CA LEU A 169 -26.44 24.76 -1.71
C LEU A 169 -27.78 24.08 -1.47
N VAL A 170 -28.70 24.79 -0.83
CA VAL A 170 -30.02 24.27 -0.40
C VAL A 170 -31.16 24.92 -1.22
N ALA A 171 -30.82 26.00 -1.98
CA ALA A 171 -31.79 26.69 -2.84
C ALA A 171 -32.29 25.78 -3.97
N ASP A 172 -33.43 26.11 -4.54
CA ASP A 172 -34.03 25.49 -5.73
C ASP A 172 -34.36 24.00 -5.63
N GLY A 173 -34.63 23.48 -4.42
CA GLY A 173 -35.02 22.08 -4.24
C GLY A 173 -33.93 21.08 -4.62
N ARG A 174 -32.67 21.50 -4.62
CA ARG A 174 -31.53 20.61 -4.87
C ARG A 174 -31.49 19.50 -3.84
N LYS A 175 -31.39 18.25 -4.30
CA LYS A 175 -31.18 17.10 -3.44
C LYS A 175 -29.74 17.12 -2.92
N VAL A 176 -29.57 17.38 -1.64
CA VAL A 176 -28.28 17.30 -0.96
C VAL A 176 -27.99 15.83 -0.65
N PRO A 177 -26.83 15.29 -1.01
CA PRO A 177 -26.46 13.90 -0.69
C PRO A 177 -26.31 13.69 0.82
N HIS A 178 -26.83 12.59 1.35
CA HIS A 178 -26.64 12.21 2.76
C HIS A 178 -25.18 12.07 3.17
N ASP A 179 -24.28 11.72 2.24
CA ASP A 179 -22.85 11.57 2.50
C ASP A 179 -22.17 12.88 2.93
N TRP A 180 -22.77 14.03 2.61
CA TRP A 180 -22.26 15.32 3.07
C TRP A 180 -22.40 15.51 4.59
N THR A 181 -23.32 14.79 5.22
CA THR A 181 -23.48 14.77 6.68
C THR A 181 -22.17 14.41 7.38
N LEU A 182 -21.38 13.54 6.80
CA LEU A 182 -20.09 13.15 7.36
C LEU A 182 -19.11 14.33 7.49
N PHE A 183 -19.07 15.23 6.51
CA PHE A 183 -18.22 16.42 6.57
C PHE A 183 -18.73 17.43 7.61
N TYR A 184 -20.05 17.57 7.70
CA TYR A 184 -20.67 18.37 8.75
C TYR A 184 -20.36 17.81 10.14
N LEU A 185 -20.50 16.51 10.35
CA LEU A 185 -20.19 15.84 11.61
C LEU A 185 -18.72 16.00 12.01
N ARG A 186 -17.79 16.00 11.06
CA ARG A 186 -16.38 16.30 11.33
C ARG A 186 -16.16 17.72 11.83
N LYS A 187 -16.88 18.70 11.26
CA LYS A 187 -16.89 20.10 11.74
C LYS A 187 -17.50 20.18 13.13
N LYS A 188 -18.67 19.57 13.36
CA LYS A 188 -19.40 19.54 14.61
C LYS A 188 -18.57 18.91 15.74
N ALA A 189 -17.87 17.80 15.47
CA ALA A 189 -17.05 17.08 16.45
C ALA A 189 -15.86 17.89 16.99
N LEU A 190 -15.47 18.99 16.37
CA LEU A 190 -14.42 19.88 16.88
C LEU A 190 -14.89 20.77 18.04
N THR A 191 -16.20 21.04 18.11
CA THR A 191 -16.78 22.02 19.04
C THR A 191 -17.89 21.47 19.91
N GLN A 192 -18.52 20.39 19.48
CA GLN A 192 -19.69 19.81 20.13
C GLN A 192 -19.56 18.29 20.23
N PRO A 193 -20.20 17.65 21.23
CA PRO A 193 -20.24 16.20 21.33
C PRO A 193 -21.07 15.61 20.17
N VAL A 194 -20.59 14.47 19.64
CA VAL A 194 -21.28 13.67 18.64
C VAL A 194 -21.67 12.32 19.25
N SER A 195 -22.65 11.64 18.68
CA SER A 195 -23.05 10.31 19.15
C SER A 195 -21.91 9.29 18.90
N ARG A 196 -21.96 8.14 19.59
CA ARG A 196 -20.98 7.08 19.44
C ARG A 196 -20.96 6.50 18.03
N GLU A 197 -22.12 6.36 17.42
CA GLU A 197 -22.30 5.82 16.07
C GLU A 197 -21.80 6.81 15.00
N GLU A 198 -22.07 8.11 15.18
CA GLU A 198 -21.55 9.17 14.32
C GLU A 198 -20.02 9.23 14.39
N LEU A 199 -19.45 9.11 15.61
CA LEU A 199 -18.01 9.09 15.81
C LEU A 199 -17.39 7.88 15.12
N ALA A 200 -18.02 6.70 15.21
CA ALA A 200 -17.57 5.51 14.49
C ALA A 200 -17.54 5.75 12.98
N TRP A 201 -18.57 6.38 12.43
CA TRP A 201 -18.63 6.71 11.00
C TRP A 201 -17.51 7.66 10.59
N ILE A 202 -17.26 8.74 11.37
CA ILE A 202 -16.17 9.69 11.14
C ILE A 202 -14.81 8.97 11.12
N ILE A 203 -14.53 8.11 12.10
CA ILE A 203 -13.24 7.43 12.25
C ILE A 203 -13.02 6.41 11.13
N LEU A 204 -14.02 5.57 10.84
CA LEU A 204 -13.92 4.56 9.78
C LEU A 204 -13.69 5.19 8.41
N ASN A 205 -14.41 6.28 8.12
CA ASN A 205 -14.22 7.01 6.87
C ASN A 205 -12.82 7.63 6.81
N SER A 206 -12.32 8.21 7.90
CA SER A 206 -10.98 8.81 7.94
C SER A 206 -9.87 7.80 7.66
N VAL A 207 -9.96 6.58 8.19
CA VAL A 207 -9.00 5.51 7.92
C VAL A 207 -9.04 5.05 6.46
N SER A 208 -10.23 5.03 5.85
CA SER A 208 -10.38 4.65 4.44
C SER A 208 -9.83 5.71 3.48
N TYR A 209 -10.03 7.00 3.77
CA TYR A 209 -9.64 8.11 2.89
C TYR A 209 -8.17 8.56 3.02
N THR A 210 -7.52 8.36 4.17
CA THR A 210 -6.09 8.75 4.32
C THR A 210 -5.18 8.05 3.32
N HIS A 211 -5.60 6.91 2.78
CA HIS A 211 -4.83 6.17 1.79
C HIS A 211 -4.98 6.72 0.36
N LEU A 212 -6.15 7.23 -0.01
CA LEU A 212 -6.38 7.79 -1.35
C LEU A 212 -5.59 9.09 -1.54
N ARG A 213 -5.54 9.97 -0.53
CA ARG A 213 -4.78 11.23 -0.60
C ARG A 213 -3.26 11.04 -0.72
N ALA A 214 -2.69 9.99 -0.15
CA ALA A 214 -1.26 9.70 -0.27
C ALA A 214 -0.84 9.29 -1.68
N HIS A 215 -1.77 8.80 -2.51
CA HIS A 215 -1.52 8.47 -3.92
C HIS A 215 -1.70 9.68 -4.84
N GLU A 216 -2.66 10.55 -4.58
CA GLU A 216 -2.92 11.74 -5.41
C GLU A 216 -1.80 12.79 -5.31
N THR A 217 -1.18 12.96 -4.15
CA THR A 217 -0.05 13.89 -3.98
C THR A 217 1.25 13.43 -4.63
N ARG A 218 1.37 12.16 -5.00
CA ARG A 218 2.56 11.64 -5.71
C ARG A 218 2.45 11.70 -7.23
N SER A 219 1.26 11.86 -7.79
CA SER A 219 1.06 11.98 -9.24
C SER A 219 1.11 13.42 -9.73
N ASN A 220 1.17 14.43 -8.84
CA ASN A 220 1.19 15.85 -9.16
C ASN A 220 2.53 16.55 -8.82
N LEU A 221 3.61 15.79 -8.59
CA LEU A 221 4.99 16.24 -8.49
C LEU A 221 5.84 15.51 -9.54
#